data_2d1a7e4042b5bfd2c3da305fd0f897cd
#
_entry.id   2d1a7e4042b5bfd2c3da305fd0f897cd
#
_cell.length_a   1.000
_cell.length_b   1.000
_cell.length_c   1.000
_cell.angle_alpha   90.00
_cell.angle_beta   90.00
_cell.angle_gamma   90.00
#
_symmetry.space_group_name_H-M   'P 1'
#
loop_
_entity.id
_entity.type
_entity.pdbx_description
1 polymer ?
#
loop_
_entity_poly.entity_id
_entity_poly.type
_entity_poly.pdbx_seq_one_letter_code
_entity_poly.pdbx_strand_id
1 'polypeptide(L)'
;ANDGIRFTNGYASSATCSPSRYALMTGTYPWRNKNAKILTGANLIIDTTEMTLPKMFKSMGYQTGIVGKWHLGLGDGPVNHNEFISPGPNEVGFDHSFIMADTQDRVPTVYIENGYVVNLDTNDPIEINFKGNDYGLPSGLKNPELLSMMWHHGHNASIVNGVPRIGFQKGGKSAMWSDIDMADKFLDEAKKYISSVKEEPFFLFYTLQQPHVPRTPHPRFEGSSGMGPRGDVIVEADWCI
;
A
#
# COMPACT_ATOMS: atom_id res chain seq x y z
N ALA A 1 0.46 -2.73 -26.22
CA ALA A 1 1.92 -2.75 -26.29
C ALA A 1 2.44 -2.55 -27.74
N ASN A 2 1.66 -2.87 -28.76
CA ASN A 2 2.12 -2.76 -30.15
C ASN A 2 2.25 -1.32 -30.65
N ASP A 3 1.52 -0.38 -30.04
CA ASP A 3 1.51 1.04 -30.40
C ASP A 3 2.41 1.90 -29.51
N GLY A 4 3.14 1.26 -28.59
CA GLY A 4 4.00 1.92 -27.60
C GLY A 4 5.50 1.75 -27.88
N ILE A 5 6.31 2.30 -26.98
CA ILE A 5 7.76 2.16 -27.00
C ILE A 5 8.16 1.05 -26.02
N ARG A 6 8.94 0.09 -26.49
CA ARG A 6 9.57 -0.93 -25.65
C ARG A 6 11.02 -0.55 -25.36
N PHE A 7 11.31 -0.20 -24.11
CA PHE A 7 12.67 0.05 -23.66
C PHE A 7 13.40 -1.28 -23.44
N THR A 8 14.56 -1.45 -24.07
CA THR A 8 15.40 -2.64 -23.89
C THR A 8 16.31 -2.55 -22.67
N ASN A 9 16.54 -1.33 -22.18
CA ASN A 9 17.33 -1.04 -20.98
C ASN A 9 16.51 -0.13 -20.06
N GLY A 10 16.01 -0.67 -18.96
CA GLY A 10 15.26 0.05 -17.92
C GLY A 10 15.90 -0.20 -16.57
N TYR A 11 16.10 0.87 -15.78
CA TYR A 11 16.76 0.80 -14.48
C TYR A 11 15.87 1.42 -13.41
N ALA A 12 15.64 0.67 -12.31
CA ALA A 12 15.04 1.23 -11.13
C ALA A 12 16.07 2.12 -10.41
N SER A 13 15.61 3.25 -9.88
CA SER A 13 16.45 4.20 -9.13
C SER A 13 16.93 3.65 -7.79
N SER A 14 16.31 2.60 -7.29
CA SER A 14 16.68 1.84 -6.09
C SER A 14 16.11 0.42 -6.17
N ALA A 15 16.72 -0.50 -5.41
CA ALA A 15 16.28 -1.90 -5.32
C ALA A 15 15.11 -2.13 -4.32
N THR A 16 14.62 -1.09 -3.65
CA THR A 16 13.61 -1.18 -2.57
C THR A 16 12.45 -0.21 -2.75
N CYS A 17 11.33 -0.51 -2.06
CA CYS A 17 10.02 0.13 -2.25
C CYS A 17 10.03 1.66 -2.08
N SER A 18 10.13 2.17 -0.83
CA SER A 18 10.01 3.59 -0.53
C SER A 18 11.02 4.46 -1.28
N PRO A 19 12.31 4.06 -1.38
CA PRO A 19 13.29 4.82 -2.16
C PRO A 19 12.93 4.93 -3.65
N SER A 20 12.53 3.82 -4.30
CA SER A 20 12.13 3.86 -5.71
C SER A 20 10.86 4.67 -5.92
N ARG A 21 9.87 4.55 -5.03
CA ARG A 21 8.62 5.32 -5.07
C ARG A 21 8.88 6.81 -4.88
N TYR A 22 9.76 7.17 -3.93
CA TYR A 22 10.19 8.54 -3.71
C TYR A 22 10.78 9.14 -5.00
N ALA A 23 11.73 8.44 -5.61
CA ALA A 23 12.35 8.91 -6.84
C ALA A 23 11.36 9.07 -7.99
N LEU A 24 10.40 8.13 -8.14
CA LEU A 24 9.36 8.23 -9.15
C LEU A 24 8.45 9.44 -8.93
N MET A 25 8.06 9.72 -7.69
CA MET A 25 7.16 10.83 -7.36
C MET A 25 7.83 12.19 -7.48
N THR A 26 9.13 12.30 -7.15
CA THR A 26 9.82 13.58 -7.02
C THR A 26 10.82 13.88 -8.14
N GLY A 27 11.15 12.89 -8.99
CA GLY A 27 12.23 13.01 -9.95
C GLY A 27 13.63 13.10 -9.32
N THR A 28 13.74 12.86 -8.02
CA THR A 28 14.99 13.03 -7.25
C THR A 28 15.52 11.67 -6.80
N TYR A 29 16.79 11.41 -7.02
CA TYR A 29 17.43 10.19 -6.54
C TYR A 29 17.32 10.04 -5.01
N PRO A 30 16.98 8.83 -4.49
CA PRO A 30 16.66 8.65 -3.08
C PRO A 30 17.83 8.92 -2.13
N TRP A 31 19.07 8.73 -2.55
CA TRP A 31 20.26 9.06 -1.72
C TRP A 31 20.43 10.54 -1.43
N ARG A 32 19.70 11.42 -2.11
CA ARG A 32 19.68 12.87 -1.81
C ARG A 32 18.74 13.22 -0.66
N ASN A 33 17.86 12.31 -0.26
CA ASN A 33 16.95 12.48 0.88
C ASN A 33 17.23 11.41 1.94
N LYS A 34 17.73 11.82 3.11
CA LYS A 34 18.06 10.92 4.24
C LYS A 34 16.85 10.08 4.72
N ASN A 35 15.65 10.56 4.48
CA ASN A 35 14.40 9.90 4.87
C ASN A 35 13.88 8.91 3.80
N ALA A 36 14.42 8.95 2.58
CA ALA A 36 14.03 8.05 1.49
C ALA A 36 14.63 6.64 1.68
N LYS A 37 14.22 5.97 2.75
CA LYS A 37 14.59 4.60 3.14
C LYS A 37 13.35 3.75 3.37
N ILE A 38 13.51 2.46 3.64
CA ILE A 38 12.37 1.59 3.98
C ILE A 38 11.70 2.10 5.26
N LEU A 39 10.40 2.31 5.18
CA LEU A 39 9.58 2.93 6.22
C LEU A 39 8.71 1.89 6.91
N THR A 40 8.38 2.16 8.18
CA THR A 40 7.36 1.44 8.93
C THR A 40 6.67 2.48 9.83
N GLY A 41 5.38 2.77 9.55
CA GLY A 41 4.62 3.76 10.30
C GLY A 41 5.28 5.14 10.36
N ALA A 42 5.92 5.56 9.29
CA ALA A 42 6.68 6.81 9.22
C ALA A 42 5.83 7.97 8.74
N ASN A 43 6.27 9.18 9.05
CA ASN A 43 5.70 10.40 8.50
C ASN A 43 5.97 10.52 7.00
N LEU A 44 5.17 11.34 6.32
CA LEU A 44 5.35 11.62 4.90
C LEU A 44 6.76 12.14 4.62
N ILE A 45 7.46 11.48 3.67
CA ILE A 45 8.84 11.82 3.33
C ILE A 45 8.97 12.75 2.12
N ILE A 46 7.86 13.06 1.47
CA ILE A 46 7.81 13.99 0.34
C ILE A 46 7.43 15.37 0.89
N ASP A 47 8.21 16.38 0.54
CA ASP A 47 7.85 17.76 0.81
C ASP A 47 6.65 18.15 -0.08
N THR A 48 5.54 18.49 0.56
CA THR A 48 4.31 18.84 -0.15
C THR A 48 4.37 20.16 -0.88
N THR A 49 5.43 20.95 -0.71
CA THR A 49 5.65 22.21 -1.46
C THR A 49 6.39 21.98 -2.78
N GLU A 50 7.10 20.85 -2.90
CA GLU A 50 7.85 20.53 -4.11
C GLU A 50 6.95 20.07 -5.27
N MET A 51 7.47 20.20 -6.48
CA MET A 51 6.84 19.64 -7.67
C MET A 51 6.96 18.11 -7.65
N THR A 52 5.82 17.45 -7.80
CA THR A 52 5.71 16.01 -7.83
C THR A 52 5.09 15.54 -9.15
N LEU A 53 5.22 14.25 -9.46
CA LEU A 53 4.64 13.68 -10.67
C LEU A 53 3.12 13.97 -10.80
N PRO A 54 2.27 13.73 -9.77
CA PRO A 54 0.85 14.09 -9.89
C PRO A 54 0.60 15.59 -10.01
N LYS A 55 1.36 16.45 -9.32
CA LYS A 55 1.23 17.90 -9.49
C LYS A 55 1.57 18.36 -10.90
N MET A 56 2.59 17.75 -11.52
CA MET A 56 2.96 18.02 -12.90
C MET A 56 1.78 17.70 -13.85
N PHE A 57 1.19 16.50 -13.72
CA PHE A 57 0.01 16.15 -14.54
C PHE A 57 -1.18 17.06 -14.26
N LYS A 58 -1.45 17.37 -13.00
CA LYS A 58 -2.52 18.28 -12.61
C LYS A 58 -2.35 19.67 -13.22
N SER A 59 -1.12 20.21 -13.28
CA SER A 59 -0.84 21.50 -13.93
C SER A 59 -1.11 21.52 -15.42
N MET A 60 -1.21 20.34 -16.04
CA MET A 60 -1.57 20.15 -17.45
C MET A 60 -3.06 19.81 -17.66
N GLY A 61 -3.88 19.92 -16.61
CA GLY A 61 -5.32 19.67 -16.68
C GLY A 61 -5.73 18.19 -16.54
N TYR A 62 -4.85 17.33 -16.05
CA TYR A 62 -5.19 15.94 -15.79
C TYR A 62 -5.87 15.78 -14.42
N GLN A 63 -6.87 14.92 -14.35
CA GLN A 63 -7.37 14.36 -13.09
C GLN A 63 -6.35 13.34 -12.56
N THR A 64 -6.01 13.37 -11.26
CA THR A 64 -4.94 12.54 -10.72
C THR A 64 -5.44 11.60 -9.62
N GLY A 65 -5.15 10.31 -9.76
CA GLY A 65 -5.55 9.29 -8.80
C GLY A 65 -4.43 8.32 -8.44
N ILE A 66 -4.48 7.82 -7.21
CA ILE A 66 -3.65 6.70 -6.77
C ILE A 66 -4.53 5.60 -6.18
N VAL A 67 -4.30 4.37 -6.62
CA VAL A 67 -4.94 3.17 -6.06
C VAL A 67 -3.88 2.12 -5.79
N GLY A 68 -3.84 1.61 -4.55
CA GLY A 68 -2.94 0.54 -4.16
C GLY A 68 -1.92 0.92 -3.09
N LYS A 69 -0.72 0.39 -3.15
CA LYS A 69 0.34 0.61 -2.17
C LYS A 69 0.89 2.04 -2.22
N TRP A 70 0.91 2.73 -1.06
CA TRP A 70 1.54 4.04 -0.91
C TRP A 70 3.00 3.96 -0.49
N HIS A 71 3.28 3.58 0.73
CA HIS A 71 4.59 3.35 1.34
C HIS A 71 5.57 4.53 1.24
N LEU A 72 5.06 5.75 1.36
CA LEU A 72 5.85 7.00 1.41
C LEU A 72 5.60 7.80 2.69
N GLY A 73 4.95 7.17 3.67
CA GLY A 73 4.62 7.78 4.96
C GLY A 73 3.33 8.60 4.92
N LEU A 74 2.80 8.90 6.10
CA LEU A 74 1.57 9.64 6.32
C LEU A 74 1.73 10.58 7.52
N GLY A 75 1.09 11.75 7.45
CA GLY A 75 1.15 12.73 8.52
C GLY A 75 2.52 13.41 8.65
N ASP A 76 2.60 14.37 9.55
CA ASP A 76 3.80 15.12 9.95
C ASP A 76 4.18 14.90 11.43
N GLY A 77 3.45 14.00 12.11
CA GLY A 77 3.60 13.59 13.50
C GLY A 77 3.01 12.20 13.72
N PRO A 78 2.69 11.83 14.98
CA PRO A 78 1.99 10.59 15.28
C PRO A 78 0.64 10.50 14.57
N VAL A 79 0.45 9.47 13.74
CA VAL A 79 -0.78 9.30 12.95
C VAL A 79 -1.88 8.68 13.83
N ASN A 80 -3.03 9.36 13.92
CA ASN A 80 -4.26 8.79 14.48
C ASN A 80 -5.13 8.23 13.34
N HIS A 81 -5.21 6.91 13.22
CA HIS A 81 -6.00 6.23 12.19
C HIS A 81 -7.52 6.31 12.42
N ASN A 82 -7.96 6.95 13.50
CA ASN A 82 -9.37 7.15 13.81
C ASN A 82 -9.90 8.51 13.37
N GLU A 83 -9.04 9.35 12.79
CA GLU A 83 -9.33 10.71 12.35
C GLU A 83 -8.84 10.92 10.91
N PHE A 84 -9.04 12.14 10.39
CA PHE A 84 -8.49 12.54 9.11
C PHE A 84 -6.95 12.54 9.14
N ILE A 85 -6.32 11.87 8.19
CA ILE A 85 -4.87 11.71 8.08
C ILE A 85 -4.36 12.65 6.99
N SER A 86 -3.56 13.62 7.39
CA SER A 86 -2.90 14.59 6.51
C SER A 86 -1.56 15.03 7.14
N PRO A 87 -0.52 15.35 6.35
CA PRO A 87 -0.45 15.19 4.90
C PRO A 87 -0.33 13.73 4.45
N GLY A 88 -0.75 13.48 3.19
CA GLY A 88 -0.73 12.17 2.55
C GLY A 88 -0.67 12.27 1.03
N PRO A 89 -1.18 11.28 0.29
CA PRO A 89 -1.20 11.31 -1.17
C PRO A 89 -1.87 12.55 -1.76
N ASN A 90 -2.94 13.04 -1.13
CA ASN A 90 -3.69 14.18 -1.64
C ASN A 90 -2.85 15.46 -1.60
N GLU A 91 -2.07 15.72 -0.54
CA GLU A 91 -1.18 16.87 -0.45
C GLU A 91 0.05 16.74 -1.38
N VAL A 92 0.40 15.50 -1.73
CA VAL A 92 1.45 15.24 -2.74
C VAL A 92 0.95 15.56 -4.16
N GLY A 93 -0.39 15.68 -4.35
CA GLY A 93 -0.98 16.18 -5.58
C GLY A 93 -2.03 15.28 -6.23
N PHE A 94 -2.39 14.16 -5.61
CA PHE A 94 -3.49 13.32 -6.09
C PHE A 94 -4.86 13.91 -5.71
N ASP A 95 -5.79 13.97 -6.66
CA ASP A 95 -7.18 14.38 -6.42
C ASP A 95 -7.97 13.30 -5.71
N HIS A 96 -7.62 12.02 -6.00
CA HIS A 96 -8.23 10.85 -5.37
C HIS A 96 -7.15 9.88 -4.89
N SER A 97 -7.34 9.31 -3.71
CA SER A 97 -6.46 8.27 -3.18
C SER A 97 -7.27 7.14 -2.52
N PHE A 98 -6.98 5.89 -2.91
CA PHE A 98 -7.43 4.69 -2.23
C PHE A 98 -6.23 3.77 -2.02
N ILE A 99 -5.72 3.72 -0.79
CA ILE A 99 -4.39 3.15 -0.54
C ILE A 99 -4.37 2.15 0.62
N MET A 100 -3.36 1.29 0.63
CA MET A 100 -2.77 0.78 1.86
C MET A 100 -1.55 1.64 2.23
N ALA A 101 -1.43 1.99 3.52
CA ALA A 101 -0.43 2.94 4.01
C ALA A 101 1.02 2.50 3.71
N ASP A 102 1.36 1.28 4.10
CA ASP A 102 2.71 0.71 3.97
C ASP A 102 2.72 -0.50 2.99
N THR A 103 2.80 -1.70 3.54
CA THR A 103 2.82 -2.98 2.81
C THR A 103 1.86 -3.96 3.48
N GLN A 104 1.40 -4.95 2.72
CA GLN A 104 0.42 -5.92 3.21
C GLN A 104 0.86 -6.65 4.49
N ASP A 105 2.14 -6.81 4.73
CA ASP A 105 2.70 -7.44 5.93
C ASP A 105 2.86 -6.51 7.14
N ARG A 106 2.30 -5.29 7.10
CA ARG A 106 2.38 -4.29 8.18
C ARG A 106 1.00 -3.89 8.68
N VAL A 107 0.97 -3.42 9.93
CA VAL A 107 -0.19 -2.69 10.46
C VAL A 107 -0.06 -1.19 10.11
N PRO A 108 -1.18 -0.47 9.92
CA PRO A 108 -2.57 -0.92 10.00
C PRO A 108 -2.98 -1.77 8.79
N THR A 109 -3.82 -2.77 9.06
CA THR A 109 -4.36 -3.65 8.03
C THR A 109 -5.69 -3.12 7.50
N VAL A 110 -5.70 -1.87 7.03
CA VAL A 110 -6.90 -1.14 6.60
C VAL A 110 -6.62 -0.36 5.32
N TYR A 111 -7.67 -0.13 4.53
CA TYR A 111 -7.62 0.82 3.41
C TYR A 111 -7.86 2.24 3.91
N ILE A 112 -7.23 3.20 3.26
CA ILE A 112 -7.41 4.64 3.51
C ILE A 112 -7.85 5.28 2.20
N GLU A 113 -9.00 5.94 2.23
CA GLU A 113 -9.54 6.69 1.10
C GLU A 113 -9.55 8.18 1.44
N ASN A 114 -8.86 8.98 0.63
CA ASN A 114 -8.79 10.44 0.79
C ASN A 114 -8.54 10.89 2.23
N GLY A 115 -7.62 10.21 2.93
CA GLY A 115 -7.21 10.51 4.31
C GLY A 115 -8.08 9.88 5.39
N TYR A 116 -9.12 9.13 5.06
CA TYR A 116 -9.97 8.45 6.05
C TYR A 116 -9.85 6.93 5.95
N VAL A 117 -9.83 6.26 7.10
CA VAL A 117 -9.91 4.79 7.14
C VAL A 117 -11.29 4.32 6.68
N VAL A 118 -11.32 3.44 5.72
CA VAL A 118 -12.55 2.91 5.12
C VAL A 118 -13.24 1.96 6.10
N ASN A 119 -14.56 2.10 6.25
CA ASN A 119 -15.41 1.25 7.11
C ASN A 119 -15.01 1.22 8.61
N LEU A 120 -14.40 2.27 9.11
CA LEU A 120 -14.04 2.34 10.53
C LEU A 120 -15.30 2.44 11.41
N ASP A 121 -15.40 1.56 12.40
CA ASP A 121 -16.34 1.71 13.50
C ASP A 121 -15.70 2.55 14.62
N THR A 122 -16.27 3.69 14.91
CA THR A 122 -15.78 4.59 15.98
C THR A 122 -15.86 3.99 17.39
N ASN A 123 -16.65 2.93 17.57
CA ASN A 123 -16.74 2.18 18.83
C ASN A 123 -15.65 1.11 18.98
N ASP A 124 -14.92 0.78 17.90
CA ASP A 124 -13.79 -0.15 17.88
C ASP A 124 -12.54 0.55 17.30
N PRO A 125 -11.99 1.56 18.01
CA PRO A 125 -10.90 2.39 17.49
C PRO A 125 -9.62 1.60 17.27
N ILE A 126 -8.86 2.03 16.26
CA ILE A 126 -7.57 1.44 15.90
C ILE A 126 -6.50 1.99 16.84
N GLU A 127 -5.76 1.07 17.47
CA GLU A 127 -4.54 1.34 18.21
C GLU A 127 -3.38 0.56 17.59
N ILE A 128 -2.23 1.21 17.38
CA ILE A 128 -1.05 0.59 16.73
C ILE A 128 0.18 0.76 17.61
N ASN A 129 0.96 -0.33 17.74
CA ASN A 129 2.24 -0.31 18.41
C ASN A 129 3.30 -1.09 17.61
N PHE A 130 4.35 -0.41 17.17
CA PHE A 130 5.50 -1.03 16.50
C PHE A 130 6.62 -1.45 17.46
N LYS A 131 6.55 -1.04 18.74
CA LYS A 131 7.62 -1.26 19.72
C LYS A 131 7.43 -2.51 20.56
N GLY A 132 6.19 -2.96 20.76
CA GLY A 132 5.88 -4.08 21.61
C GLY A 132 4.43 -4.51 21.59
N ASN A 133 4.12 -5.60 22.31
CA ASN A 133 2.79 -6.18 22.44
C ASN A 133 2.11 -5.72 23.76
N ASP A 134 1.87 -4.43 23.90
CA ASP A 134 1.22 -3.87 25.09
C ASP A 134 -0.25 -4.28 25.22
N TYR A 135 -0.82 -4.79 24.14
CA TYR A 135 -2.23 -5.21 24.06
C TYR A 135 -2.46 -6.67 24.48
N GLY A 136 -1.40 -7.45 24.74
CA GLY A 136 -1.52 -8.88 25.04
C GLY A 136 -2.09 -9.74 23.90
N LEU A 137 -1.98 -9.29 22.65
CA LEU A 137 -2.53 -9.98 21.50
C LEU A 137 -1.72 -11.23 21.11
N PRO A 138 -2.34 -12.23 20.49
CA PRO A 138 -1.62 -13.32 19.85
C PRO A 138 -0.60 -12.79 18.84
N SER A 139 0.55 -13.48 18.76
CA SER A 139 1.58 -13.12 17.79
C SER A 139 2.04 -14.33 17.00
N GLY A 140 2.47 -14.12 15.76
CA GLY A 140 2.99 -15.18 14.92
C GLY A 140 4.13 -15.95 15.59
N LEU A 141 4.96 -15.26 16.37
CA LEU A 141 6.07 -15.89 17.10
C LEU A 141 5.61 -16.83 18.22
N LYS A 142 4.58 -16.44 18.99
CA LYS A 142 4.13 -17.19 20.17
C LYS A 142 2.98 -18.16 19.88
N ASN A 143 2.24 -17.89 18.82
CA ASN A 143 1.02 -18.64 18.47
C ASN A 143 1.06 -19.10 17.00
N PRO A 144 2.09 -19.88 16.60
CA PRO A 144 2.22 -20.32 15.20
C PRO A 144 1.06 -21.21 14.74
N GLU A 145 0.31 -21.82 15.66
CA GLU A 145 -0.88 -22.62 15.39
C GLU A 145 -2.07 -21.82 14.83
N LEU A 146 -2.04 -20.49 14.99
CA LEU A 146 -3.07 -19.59 14.46
C LEU A 146 -2.76 -19.07 13.05
N LEU A 147 -1.62 -19.48 12.48
CA LEU A 147 -1.18 -18.99 11.20
C LEU A 147 -1.68 -19.87 10.06
N SER A 148 -2.21 -19.24 9.01
CA SER A 148 -2.47 -19.87 7.72
C SER A 148 -1.22 -19.97 6.83
N MET A 149 -0.19 -19.17 7.15
CA MET A 149 1.12 -19.20 6.49
C MET A 149 2.24 -18.77 7.45
N MET A 150 3.43 -19.30 7.22
CA MET A 150 4.60 -18.92 8.03
C MET A 150 5.04 -17.48 7.71
N TRP A 151 5.58 -16.80 8.73
CA TRP A 151 6.15 -15.47 8.58
C TRP A 151 7.40 -15.46 7.70
N HIS A 152 7.75 -14.27 7.22
CA HIS A 152 8.94 -14.03 6.42
C HIS A 152 9.81 -12.96 7.12
N HIS A 153 11.10 -13.24 7.30
CA HIS A 153 12.08 -12.31 7.89
C HIS A 153 11.67 -11.67 9.23
N GLY A 154 11.09 -12.43 10.16
CA GLY A 154 10.70 -11.90 11.47
C GLY A 154 9.47 -11.00 11.46
N HIS A 155 8.67 -11.01 10.39
CA HIS A 155 7.35 -10.37 10.34
C HIS A 155 6.35 -11.24 11.10
N ASN A 156 6.44 -11.28 12.43
CA ASN A 156 5.82 -12.27 13.28
C ASN A 156 5.11 -11.68 14.51
N ALA A 157 4.70 -10.43 14.42
CA ALA A 157 3.93 -9.76 15.47
C ALA A 157 2.43 -10.06 15.33
N SER A 158 1.57 -9.07 15.21
CA SER A 158 0.12 -9.23 15.18
C SER A 158 -0.35 -10.24 14.12
N ILE A 159 -1.34 -11.06 14.46
CA ILE A 159 -1.97 -11.99 13.51
C ILE A 159 -3.30 -11.38 13.06
N VAL A 160 -3.44 -11.15 11.76
CA VAL A 160 -4.69 -10.70 11.13
C VAL A 160 -5.00 -11.64 9.97
N ASN A 161 -6.19 -12.23 9.94
CA ASN A 161 -6.62 -13.21 8.93
C ASN A 161 -5.68 -14.44 8.81
N GLY A 162 -5.06 -14.85 9.93
CA GLY A 162 -4.06 -15.92 9.92
C GLY A 162 -2.69 -15.49 9.34
N VAL A 163 -2.52 -14.23 8.99
CA VAL A 163 -1.28 -13.68 8.42
C VAL A 163 -0.54 -12.86 9.46
N PRO A 164 0.74 -13.16 9.72
CA PRO A 164 1.54 -12.41 10.68
C PRO A 164 2.04 -11.09 10.10
N ARG A 165 2.09 -10.04 10.95
CA ARG A 165 2.40 -8.67 10.53
C ARG A 165 3.65 -8.13 11.22
N ILE A 166 4.15 -7.01 10.74
CA ILE A 166 5.06 -6.12 11.47
C ILE A 166 4.19 -5.15 12.29
N GLY A 167 4.42 -5.09 13.60
CA GLY A 167 3.66 -4.27 14.53
C GLY A 167 2.40 -4.97 15.07
N PHE A 168 1.79 -4.35 16.06
CA PHE A 168 0.57 -4.82 16.71
C PHE A 168 -0.56 -3.85 16.46
N GLN A 169 -1.72 -4.39 16.10
CA GLN A 169 -2.97 -3.65 15.91
C GLN A 169 -4.04 -4.21 16.82
N LYS A 170 -4.70 -3.32 17.57
CA LYS A 170 -5.90 -3.59 18.33
C LYS A 170 -7.04 -2.76 17.75
N GLY A 171 -8.24 -3.29 17.72
CA GLY A 171 -9.42 -2.61 17.16
C GLY A 171 -9.45 -2.52 15.64
N GLY A 172 -10.43 -1.77 15.14
CA GLY A 172 -10.65 -1.55 13.71
C GLY A 172 -11.10 -2.79 12.94
N LYS A 173 -11.77 -3.73 13.59
CA LYS A 173 -12.15 -5.03 13.00
C LYS A 173 -12.97 -4.89 11.72
N SER A 174 -13.92 -3.95 11.71
CA SER A 174 -14.78 -3.70 10.55
C SER A 174 -14.04 -3.10 9.35
N ALA A 175 -12.90 -2.45 9.60
CA ALA A 175 -12.06 -1.82 8.60
C ALA A 175 -10.96 -2.74 8.04
N MET A 176 -10.66 -3.86 8.73
CA MET A 176 -9.61 -4.77 8.30
C MET A 176 -9.87 -5.34 6.91
N TRP A 177 -8.86 -5.30 6.06
CA TRP A 177 -8.97 -5.90 4.73
C TRP A 177 -8.98 -7.43 4.74
N SER A 178 -9.48 -8.03 3.67
CA SER A 178 -9.25 -9.43 3.34
C SER A 178 -7.98 -9.54 2.50
N ASP A 179 -7.03 -10.36 2.91
CA ASP A 179 -5.75 -10.50 2.21
C ASP A 179 -5.91 -11.13 0.82
N ILE A 180 -6.78 -12.12 0.71
CA ILE A 180 -7.02 -12.85 -0.55
C ILE A 180 -7.82 -12.03 -1.56
N ASP A 181 -8.60 -11.03 -1.12
CA ASP A 181 -9.44 -10.20 -1.98
C ASP A 181 -8.78 -8.86 -2.33
N MET A 182 -7.56 -8.61 -1.85
CA MET A 182 -6.91 -7.30 -1.98
C MET A 182 -6.69 -6.89 -3.44
N ALA A 183 -6.34 -7.83 -4.30
CA ALA A 183 -6.14 -7.58 -5.73
C ALA A 183 -7.44 -7.13 -6.39
N ASP A 184 -8.55 -7.85 -6.14
CA ASP A 184 -9.88 -7.49 -6.64
C ASP A 184 -10.34 -6.13 -6.12
N LYS A 185 -10.11 -5.86 -4.82
CA LYS A 185 -10.48 -4.59 -4.22
C LYS A 185 -9.77 -3.41 -4.88
N PHE A 186 -8.47 -3.50 -5.09
CA PHE A 186 -7.72 -2.45 -5.79
C PHE A 186 -8.14 -2.32 -7.25
N LEU A 187 -8.40 -3.43 -7.95
CA LEU A 187 -8.88 -3.40 -9.32
C LEU A 187 -10.25 -2.71 -9.43
N ASP A 188 -11.16 -3.02 -8.52
CA ASP A 188 -12.49 -2.40 -8.50
C ASP A 188 -12.41 -0.88 -8.23
N GLU A 189 -11.56 -0.45 -7.29
CA GLU A 189 -11.36 0.97 -7.02
C GLU A 189 -10.67 1.69 -8.19
N ALA A 190 -9.72 1.05 -8.87
CA ALA A 190 -9.12 1.59 -10.09
C ALA A 190 -10.16 1.76 -11.21
N LYS A 191 -11.03 0.76 -11.43
CA LYS A 191 -12.13 0.84 -12.41
C LYS A 191 -13.14 1.93 -12.05
N LYS A 192 -13.50 2.09 -10.77
CA LYS A 192 -14.37 3.18 -10.30
C LYS A 192 -13.75 4.53 -10.60
N TYR A 193 -12.48 4.73 -10.27
CA TYR A 193 -11.78 5.97 -10.56
C TYR A 193 -11.77 6.27 -12.07
N ILE A 194 -11.32 5.33 -12.91
CA ILE A 194 -11.33 5.51 -14.37
C ILE A 194 -12.72 5.87 -14.88
N SER A 195 -13.76 5.19 -14.38
CA SER A 195 -15.14 5.45 -14.80
C SER A 195 -15.61 6.84 -14.40
N SER A 196 -15.13 7.38 -13.27
CA SER A 196 -15.51 8.71 -12.78
C SER A 196 -14.87 9.85 -13.57
N VAL A 197 -13.72 9.61 -14.20
CA VAL A 197 -12.92 10.64 -14.91
C VAL A 197 -12.75 10.36 -16.41
N LYS A 198 -13.45 9.38 -16.97
CA LYS A 198 -13.24 8.88 -18.34
C LYS A 198 -13.41 9.92 -19.45
N GLU A 199 -14.12 11.02 -19.20
CA GLU A 199 -14.34 12.09 -20.17
C GLU A 199 -13.24 13.17 -20.14
N GLU A 200 -12.30 13.05 -19.20
CA GLU A 200 -11.19 13.98 -19.01
C GLU A 200 -9.84 13.28 -19.14
N PRO A 201 -8.75 13.97 -19.47
CA PRO A 201 -7.43 13.38 -19.36
C PRO A 201 -7.15 13.04 -17.91
N PHE A 202 -6.65 11.83 -17.63
CA PHE A 202 -6.34 11.41 -16.28
C PHE A 202 -4.98 10.74 -16.16
N PHE A 203 -4.40 10.83 -14.98
CA PHE A 203 -3.22 10.11 -14.54
C PHE A 203 -3.61 9.21 -13.36
N LEU A 204 -3.60 7.90 -13.57
CA LEU A 204 -3.80 6.92 -12.51
C LEU A 204 -2.47 6.24 -12.16
N PHE A 205 -2.03 6.41 -10.91
CA PHE A 205 -0.92 5.66 -10.36
C PHE A 205 -1.45 4.38 -9.69
N TYR A 206 -1.62 3.32 -10.51
CA TYR A 206 -2.10 2.01 -10.04
C TYR A 206 -0.93 1.18 -9.52
N THR A 207 -0.84 1.01 -8.21
CA THR A 207 0.32 0.44 -7.54
C THR A 207 -0.01 -0.87 -6.85
N LEU A 208 0.25 -1.97 -7.57
CA LEU A 208 0.01 -3.32 -7.07
C LEU A 208 0.83 -3.63 -5.81
N GLN A 209 0.28 -4.46 -4.90
CA GLN A 209 1.01 -4.97 -3.75
C GLN A 209 1.93 -6.15 -4.13
N GLN A 210 1.58 -6.90 -5.16
CA GLN A 210 2.36 -8.04 -5.64
C GLN A 210 3.72 -7.60 -6.21
N PRO A 211 4.72 -8.44 -6.09
CA PRO A 211 4.81 -9.76 -5.44
C PRO A 211 5.30 -9.70 -3.99
N HIS A 212 5.04 -8.61 -3.27
CA HIS A 212 5.47 -8.44 -1.88
C HIS A 212 4.88 -9.53 -0.97
N VAL A 213 5.57 -9.83 0.13
CA VAL A 213 5.04 -10.69 1.19
C VAL A 213 3.95 -9.95 1.99
N PRO A 214 2.97 -10.67 2.55
CA PRO A 214 2.62 -12.07 2.37
C PRO A 214 2.16 -12.33 0.93
N ARG A 215 2.34 -13.57 0.47
CA ARG A 215 1.87 -13.97 -0.87
C ARG A 215 0.60 -14.77 -0.70
N THR A 216 -0.51 -14.08 -0.79
CA THR A 216 -1.86 -14.60 -0.55
C THR A 216 -2.68 -14.48 -1.84
N PRO A 217 -2.38 -15.29 -2.87
CA PRO A 217 -3.16 -15.24 -4.09
C PRO A 217 -4.62 -15.60 -3.79
N HIS A 218 -5.55 -14.95 -4.49
CA HIS A 218 -6.94 -15.39 -4.44
C HIS A 218 -7.04 -16.87 -4.89
N PRO A 219 -7.88 -17.70 -4.28
CA PRO A 219 -7.96 -19.15 -4.55
C PRO A 219 -8.06 -19.52 -6.05
N ARG A 220 -8.69 -18.67 -6.88
CA ARG A 220 -8.77 -18.89 -8.34
C ARG A 220 -7.42 -18.88 -9.06
N PHE A 221 -6.34 -18.35 -8.43
CA PHE A 221 -5.00 -18.31 -8.99
C PHE A 221 -4.06 -19.34 -8.36
N GLU A 222 -4.47 -20.05 -7.31
CA GLU A 222 -3.65 -21.08 -6.68
C GLU A 222 -3.26 -22.16 -7.68
N GLY A 223 -1.96 -22.44 -7.77
CA GLY A 223 -1.39 -23.41 -8.69
C GLY A 223 -1.32 -22.98 -10.16
N SER A 224 -1.82 -21.78 -10.51
CA SER A 224 -1.89 -21.32 -11.90
C SER A 224 -0.52 -21.15 -12.56
N SER A 225 0.50 -20.83 -11.79
CA SER A 225 1.87 -20.64 -12.29
C SER A 225 2.70 -21.93 -12.32
N GLY A 226 2.34 -22.94 -11.53
CA GLY A 226 3.16 -24.10 -11.25
C GLY A 226 4.41 -23.78 -10.40
N MET A 227 4.55 -22.54 -9.89
CA MET A 227 5.71 -22.06 -9.14
C MET A 227 5.36 -21.71 -7.66
N GLY A 228 4.20 -22.18 -7.19
CA GLY A 228 3.69 -21.91 -5.87
C GLY A 228 3.24 -20.44 -5.68
N PRO A 229 2.91 -20.03 -4.44
CA PRO A 229 2.28 -18.73 -4.17
C PRO A 229 3.05 -17.53 -4.73
N ARG A 230 4.37 -17.62 -4.87
CA ARG A 230 5.18 -16.55 -5.45
C ARG A 230 4.90 -16.33 -6.93
N GLY A 231 4.73 -17.40 -7.68
CA GLY A 231 4.36 -17.32 -9.09
C GLY A 231 2.89 -16.98 -9.27
N ASP A 232 2.03 -17.55 -8.42
CA ASP A 232 0.58 -17.36 -8.50
C ASP A 232 0.18 -15.90 -8.29
N VAL A 233 0.80 -15.16 -7.35
CA VAL A 233 0.55 -13.73 -7.19
C VAL A 233 1.08 -12.88 -8.36
N ILE A 234 2.02 -13.38 -9.18
CA ILE A 234 2.42 -12.71 -10.42
C ILE A 234 1.35 -12.89 -11.49
N VAL A 235 0.75 -14.09 -11.60
CA VAL A 235 -0.40 -14.32 -12.50
C VAL A 235 -1.58 -13.46 -12.09
N GLU A 236 -1.85 -13.35 -10.79
CA GLU A 236 -2.87 -12.44 -10.25
C GLU A 236 -2.57 -10.97 -10.58
N ALA A 237 -1.32 -10.54 -10.45
CA ALA A 237 -0.92 -9.17 -10.81
C ALA A 237 -1.13 -8.89 -12.32
N ASP A 238 -0.78 -9.83 -13.19
CA ASP A 238 -1.01 -9.71 -14.64
C ASP A 238 -2.50 -9.63 -14.98
N TRP A 239 -3.32 -10.38 -14.24
CA TRP A 239 -4.79 -10.32 -14.39
C TRP A 239 -5.38 -8.96 -13.99
N CYS A 240 -4.74 -8.20 -13.08
CA CYS A 240 -5.18 -6.87 -12.66
C CYS A 240 -4.90 -5.76 -13.69
N ILE A 241 -4.13 -6.03 -14.74
CA ILE A 241 -3.71 -5.05 -15.76
C ILE A 241 -4.47 -5.26 -17.07
#